data_dd4c7750dfc37c108af83dbc3ecef778
#
_entry.id   dd4c7750dfc37c108af83dbc3ecef778
#
_cell.length_a   1.000
_cell.length_b   1.000
_cell.length_c   1.000
_cell.angle_alpha   90.00
_cell.angle_beta   90.00
_cell.angle_gamma   90.00
#
_symmetry.space_group_name_H-M   'P 1'
#
loop_
_entity.id
_entity.type
_entity.pdbx_description
1 polymer ?
#
loop_
_entity_poly.entity_id
_entity_poly.type
_entity_poly.pdbx_seq_one_letter_code
_entity_poly.pdbx_strand_id
1 'polypeptide(L)'
;MTSPSKQKGNRFENEIVALAETYGLKAQRAWGSNGRAMGEHEEVDCKIEEYTVQAKRRKSIAKFLKCEHTDIVAFREDRGDTYALMPMEVFLTLLKKLKG
;
A
#
# COMPACT_ATOMS: atom_id res chain seq x y z
N MET A 1 -22.40 -3.46 13.33
CA MET A 1 -21.43 -2.42 13.73
C MET A 1 -20.01 -2.83 13.36
N THR A 2 -19.26 -1.93 12.78
CA THR A 2 -17.86 -2.20 12.38
C THR A 2 -16.97 -2.09 13.61
N SER A 3 -16.06 -3.04 13.82
CA SER A 3 -15.12 -2.99 14.94
C SER A 3 -14.15 -1.80 14.77
N PRO A 4 -13.59 -1.27 15.87
CA PRO A 4 -12.59 -0.20 15.77
C PRO A 4 -11.39 -0.57 14.90
N SER A 5 -10.93 -1.82 14.95
CA SER A 5 -9.82 -2.31 14.11
C SER A 5 -10.18 -2.27 12.63
N LYS A 6 -11.41 -2.67 12.29
CA LYS A 6 -11.87 -2.67 10.90
C LYS A 6 -12.03 -1.24 10.38
N GLN A 7 -12.58 -0.34 11.20
CA GLN A 7 -12.70 1.07 10.85
C GLN A 7 -11.33 1.70 10.60
N LYS A 8 -10.35 1.36 11.42
CA LYS A 8 -8.98 1.84 11.30
C LYS A 8 -8.35 1.39 9.98
N GLY A 9 -8.55 0.12 9.62
CA GLY A 9 -8.07 -0.44 8.35
C GLY A 9 -8.72 0.23 7.15
N ASN A 10 -10.04 0.40 7.17
CA ASN A 10 -10.78 1.05 6.09
C ASN A 10 -10.32 2.51 5.91
N ARG A 11 -10.07 3.20 7.00
CA ARG A 11 -9.58 4.58 6.96
C ARG A 11 -8.22 4.65 6.28
N PHE A 12 -7.32 3.73 6.61
CA PHE A 12 -5.99 3.68 6.02
C PHE A 12 -6.07 3.41 4.51
N GLU A 13 -6.91 2.47 4.10
CA GLU A 13 -7.09 2.16 2.67
C GLU A 13 -7.61 3.39 1.91
N ASN A 14 -8.56 4.11 2.49
CA ASN A 14 -9.08 5.34 1.91
C ASN A 14 -7.99 6.41 1.79
N GLU A 15 -7.13 6.52 2.79
CA GLU A 15 -6.01 7.46 2.76
C GLU A 15 -5.02 7.12 1.64
N ILE A 16 -4.76 5.83 1.42
CA ILE A 16 -3.86 5.38 0.35
C ILE A 16 -4.44 5.79 -1.01
N VAL A 17 -5.72 5.53 -1.23
CA VAL A 17 -6.41 5.87 -2.48
C VAL A 17 -6.39 7.38 -2.71
N ALA A 18 -6.74 8.17 -1.68
CA ALA A 18 -6.74 9.62 -1.78
C ALA A 18 -5.35 10.17 -2.10
N LEU A 19 -4.32 9.62 -1.45
CA LEU A 19 -2.94 10.05 -1.69
C LEU A 19 -2.53 9.76 -3.14
N ALA A 20 -2.83 8.57 -3.64
CA ALA A 20 -2.52 8.21 -5.03
C ALA A 20 -3.19 9.17 -6.02
N GLU A 21 -4.44 9.53 -5.73
CA GLU A 21 -5.19 10.45 -6.59
C GLU A 21 -4.59 11.84 -6.63
N THR A 22 -3.93 12.29 -5.55
CA THR A 22 -3.24 13.59 -5.56
C THR A 22 -2.05 13.61 -6.53
N TYR A 23 -1.56 12.42 -6.91
CA TYR A 23 -0.49 12.28 -7.90
C TYR A 23 -1.03 12.09 -9.33
N GLY A 24 -2.35 12.20 -9.50
CA GLY A 24 -2.97 12.00 -10.81
C GLY A 24 -3.08 10.54 -11.22
N LEU A 25 -2.97 9.63 -10.27
CA LEU A 25 -3.04 8.19 -10.52
C LEU A 25 -4.46 7.68 -10.29
N LYS A 26 -4.83 6.64 -11.02
CA LYS A 26 -6.10 5.94 -10.79
C LYS A 26 -5.93 5.03 -9.58
N ALA A 27 -6.87 5.11 -8.65
CA ALA A 27 -6.82 4.26 -7.46
C ALA A 27 -8.22 3.90 -7.02
N GLN A 28 -8.38 2.71 -6.48
CA GLN A 28 -9.66 2.28 -5.94
C GLN A 28 -9.44 1.32 -4.79
N ARG A 29 -10.34 1.36 -3.83
CA ARG A 29 -10.35 0.45 -2.70
C ARG A 29 -11.16 -0.79 -3.07
N ALA A 30 -10.70 -1.96 -2.62
CA ALA A 30 -11.47 -3.18 -2.76
C ALA A 30 -12.72 -3.08 -1.88
N TRP A 31 -13.84 -3.52 -2.42
CA TRP A 31 -15.10 -3.51 -1.68
C TRP A 31 -14.98 -4.45 -0.48
N GLY A 32 -15.21 -3.91 0.72
CA GLY A 32 -15.08 -4.69 1.96
C GLY A 32 -13.65 -5.16 2.24
N SER A 33 -12.65 -4.48 1.70
CA SER A 33 -11.23 -4.85 1.80
C SER A 33 -10.95 -6.25 1.26
N ASN A 34 -11.71 -6.64 0.23
CA ASN A 34 -11.58 -7.96 -0.37
C ASN A 34 -11.42 -7.81 -1.90
N GLY A 35 -10.23 -8.13 -2.38
CA GLY A 35 -9.89 -8.00 -3.79
C GLY A 35 -10.76 -8.81 -4.74
N ARG A 36 -11.50 -9.80 -4.26
CA ARG A 36 -12.39 -10.62 -5.10
C ARG A 36 -13.42 -9.77 -5.83
N ALA A 37 -13.86 -8.68 -5.22
CA ALA A 37 -14.81 -7.76 -5.83
C ALA A 37 -14.24 -7.08 -7.09
N MET A 38 -12.90 -7.04 -7.20
CA MET A 38 -12.20 -6.48 -8.36
C MET A 38 -11.60 -7.56 -9.26
N GLY A 39 -11.91 -8.84 -8.99
CA GLY A 39 -11.33 -9.96 -9.74
C GLY A 39 -9.90 -10.28 -9.31
N GLU A 40 -9.48 -9.82 -8.13
CA GLU A 40 -8.14 -10.03 -7.61
C GLU A 40 -8.15 -10.99 -6.41
N HIS A 41 -6.96 -11.32 -5.90
CA HIS A 41 -6.85 -12.15 -4.70
C HIS A 41 -7.50 -11.43 -3.51
N GLU A 42 -8.02 -12.21 -2.56
CA GLU A 42 -8.71 -11.66 -1.38
C GLU A 42 -7.84 -10.79 -0.48
N GLU A 43 -6.51 -10.93 -0.56
CA GLU A 43 -5.59 -10.10 0.21
C GLU A 43 -5.39 -8.69 -0.36
N VAL A 44 -5.88 -8.44 -1.57
CA VAL A 44 -5.75 -7.13 -2.21
C VAL A 44 -6.75 -6.17 -1.57
N ASP A 45 -6.24 -5.13 -0.93
CA ASP A 45 -7.07 -4.13 -0.25
C ASP A 45 -7.39 -2.93 -1.13
N CYS A 46 -6.48 -2.59 -2.03
CA CYS A 46 -6.72 -1.52 -2.99
C CYS A 46 -5.83 -1.72 -4.22
N LYS A 47 -6.07 -0.88 -5.22
CA LYS A 47 -5.33 -0.95 -6.47
C LYS A 47 -4.94 0.46 -6.89
N ILE A 48 -3.69 0.63 -7.29
CA ILE A 48 -3.17 1.90 -7.80
C ILE A 48 -2.66 1.63 -9.21
N GLU A 49 -3.28 2.25 -10.20
CA GLU A 49 -3.09 1.94 -11.60
C GLU A 49 -3.28 0.43 -11.79
N GLU A 50 -2.31 -0.29 -12.34
CA GLU A 50 -2.38 -1.73 -12.51
C GLU A 50 -1.83 -2.54 -11.32
N TYR A 51 -1.33 -1.85 -10.28
CA TYR A 51 -0.66 -2.51 -9.17
C TYR A 51 -1.59 -2.76 -8.00
N THR A 52 -1.57 -4.02 -7.51
CA THR A 52 -2.37 -4.42 -6.36
C THR A 52 -1.62 -4.07 -5.08
N VAL A 53 -2.37 -3.66 -4.07
CA VAL A 53 -1.81 -3.21 -2.80
C VAL A 53 -2.48 -3.92 -1.64
N GLN A 54 -1.69 -4.47 -0.74
CA GLN A 54 -2.17 -4.95 0.54
C GLN A 54 -1.82 -3.89 1.59
N ALA A 55 -2.81 -3.43 2.33
CA ALA A 55 -2.61 -2.39 3.33
C ALA A 55 -2.59 -3.01 4.72
N LYS A 56 -1.56 -2.68 5.50
CA LYS A 56 -1.41 -3.14 6.87
C LYS A 56 -1.09 -1.95 7.75
N ARG A 57 -1.86 -1.77 8.81
CA ARG A 57 -1.64 -0.71 9.78
C ARG A 57 -1.38 -1.34 11.14
N ARG A 58 -0.26 -0.99 11.74
CA ARG A 58 0.16 -1.51 13.04
C ARG A 58 0.43 -0.35 13.98
N LYS A 59 0.34 -0.60 15.28
CA LYS A 59 0.65 0.40 16.29
C LYS A 59 2.08 0.90 16.15
N SER A 60 3.00 0.00 15.80
CA SER A 60 4.39 0.34 15.56
C SER A 60 4.98 -0.65 14.57
N ILE A 61 6.06 -0.24 13.91
CA ILE A 61 6.82 -1.09 12.98
C ILE A 61 8.28 -1.05 13.36
N ALA A 62 9.05 -2.03 12.88
CA ALA A 62 10.48 -2.07 13.14
C ALA A 62 11.14 -0.80 12.62
N LYS A 63 12.11 -0.30 13.38
CA LYS A 63 12.77 0.98 13.07
C LYS A 63 13.38 1.00 11.67
N PHE A 64 14.02 -0.09 11.24
CA PHE A 64 14.66 -0.12 9.92
C PHE A 64 13.66 0.00 8.77
N LEU A 65 12.38 -0.29 9.00
CA LEU A 65 11.35 -0.16 7.97
C LEU A 65 10.89 1.28 7.74
N LYS A 66 11.33 2.22 8.58
CA LYS A 66 10.86 3.61 8.50
C LYS A 66 11.55 4.44 7.42
N CYS A 67 12.60 3.91 6.79
CA CYS A 67 13.33 4.62 5.73
C CYS A 67 13.77 6.03 6.15
N GLU A 68 14.28 6.18 7.39
CA GLU A 68 14.64 7.50 7.91
C GLU A 68 15.79 8.17 7.15
N HIS A 69 16.71 7.38 6.62
CA HIS A 69 17.92 7.90 5.98
C HIS A 69 18.14 7.38 4.56
N THR A 70 17.18 6.63 4.03
CA THR A 70 17.27 6.06 2.69
C THR A 70 15.93 6.15 1.99
N ASP A 71 15.95 6.15 0.68
CA ASP A 71 14.72 6.15 -0.11
C ASP A 71 14.04 4.78 -0.10
N ILE A 72 14.82 3.73 -0.02
CA ILE A 72 14.32 2.36 -0.11
C ILE A 72 15.06 1.51 0.91
N VAL A 73 14.32 0.60 1.56
CA VAL A 73 14.92 -0.45 2.36
C VAL A 73 14.73 -1.77 1.62
N ALA A 74 15.82 -2.43 1.31
CA ALA A 74 15.78 -3.77 0.73
C ALA A 74 16.01 -4.76 1.86
N PHE A 75 15.17 -5.80 1.94
CA PHE A 75 15.32 -6.77 3.02
C PHE A 75 14.81 -8.14 2.59
N ARG A 76 15.30 -9.13 3.29
CA ARG A 76 14.86 -10.51 3.08
C ARG A 76 15.20 -11.35 4.31
N GLU A 77 14.53 -12.48 4.45
CA GLU A 77 14.96 -13.50 5.37
C GLU A 77 15.95 -14.42 4.66
N ASP A 78 16.72 -15.19 5.42
CA ASP A 78 17.67 -16.13 4.82
C ASP A 78 16.93 -17.09 3.89
N ARG A 79 17.49 -17.30 2.69
CA ARG A 79 16.93 -18.18 1.65
C ARG A 79 15.56 -17.72 1.13
N GLY A 80 15.15 -16.50 1.46
CA GLY A 80 13.89 -15.95 0.98
C GLY A 80 14.09 -14.99 -0.18
N ASP A 81 12.96 -14.48 -0.67
CA ASP A 81 12.98 -13.47 -1.71
C ASP A 81 13.41 -12.12 -1.15
N THR A 82 13.95 -11.28 -2.02
CA THR A 82 14.30 -9.91 -1.63
C THR A 82 13.12 -8.99 -1.90
N TYR A 83 12.74 -8.23 -0.89
CA TYR A 83 11.65 -7.27 -0.96
C TYR A 83 12.20 -5.86 -0.85
N ALA A 84 11.46 -4.92 -1.41
CA ALA A 84 11.77 -3.50 -1.27
C ALA A 84 10.61 -2.82 -0.56
N LEU A 85 10.93 -1.99 0.43
CA LEU A 85 9.97 -1.15 1.11
C LEU A 85 10.41 0.29 0.91
N MET A 86 9.47 1.16 0.62
CA MET A 86 9.76 2.58 0.41
C MET A 86 8.60 3.40 0.93
N PRO A 87 8.83 4.67 1.26
CA PRO A 87 7.72 5.56 1.55
C PRO A 87 6.76 5.59 0.35
N MET A 88 5.47 5.62 0.63
CA MET A 88 4.46 5.59 -0.44
C MET A 88 4.70 6.71 -1.46
N GLU A 89 5.14 7.87 -1.02
CA GLU A 89 5.41 9.02 -1.89
C GLU A 89 6.49 8.73 -2.94
N VAL A 90 7.49 7.92 -2.59
CA VAL A 90 8.53 7.52 -3.54
C VAL A 90 7.92 6.66 -4.64
N PHE A 91 7.11 5.67 -4.24
CA PHE A 91 6.43 4.78 -5.18
C PHE A 91 5.50 5.56 -6.12
N LEU A 92 4.69 6.46 -5.56
CA LEU A 92 3.74 7.25 -6.34
C LEU A 92 4.45 8.20 -7.32
N THR A 93 5.58 8.76 -6.90
CA THR A 93 6.40 9.60 -7.78
C THR A 93 6.93 8.80 -8.97
N LEU A 94 7.40 7.58 -8.69
CA LEU A 94 7.90 6.70 -9.75
C LEU A 94 6.79 6.33 -10.73
N LEU A 95 5.60 6.00 -10.22
CA LEU A 95 4.45 5.69 -11.06
C LEU A 95 4.03 6.87 -11.92
N LYS A 96 4.03 8.06 -11.34
CA LYS A 96 3.69 9.28 -12.08
C LYS A 96 4.66 9.52 -13.23
N LYS A 97 5.96 9.30 -13.00
CA LYS A 97 6.98 9.43 -14.04
C LYS A 97 6.78 8.41 -15.16
N LEU A 98 6.42 7.18 -14.80
CA LEU A 98 6.17 6.13 -15.78
C LEU A 98 4.94 6.42 -16.63
N LYS A 99 3.93 7.02 -16.02
CA LYS A 99 2.69 7.35 -16.72
C LYS A 99 2.89 8.52 -17.69
N GLY A 100 3.89 9.32 -17.47
CA GLY A 100 4.19 10.49 -18.28
C GLY A 100 3.51 11.71 -17.75
#